data_a527a349bfe7ba20478838a9ece8d942
#
_entry.id   a527a349bfe7ba20478838a9ece8d942
#
_cell.length_a   1.000
_cell.length_b   1.000
_cell.length_c   1.000
_cell.angle_alpha   90.00
_cell.angle_beta   90.00
_cell.angle_gamma   90.00
#
_symmetry.space_group_name_H-M   'P 1'
#
loop_
_entity.id
_entity.type
_entity.pdbx_description
1 polymer ?
#
loop_
_entity_poly.entity_id
_entity_poly.type
_entity_poly.pdbx_seq_one_letter_code
_entity_poly.pdbx_strand_id
1 'polypeptide(L)'
;MRHHRGATHAPGTEEKMIPRTAALLALLALTGCAATGPVTPETVTLPQVSHFSAQNPGERLPTGWQPWTLSRFKRPTEYRLVDYQGRTVVRARARGSASGLVHPLTLEPERYPYLQWQWKVEQLIAKADNTQKHLEDSPVRLVVSFGGDIDRLPLADRMFFDNVRLLTGQQLPYATLMYIWENRAPLDTVIANRHTSRIKMIVAESGRDRLGRWQEVTRNVLEDYRRAFGEEPGPIIAVGIMTDTDNTGDNVHAWYGDIEFRRNRPAAPALASQN
;
A
#
# COMPACT_ATOMS: atom_id res chain seq x y z
N MET A 1 -16.39 -6.52 75.32
CA MET A 1 -15.19 -6.11 76.11
C MET A 1 -14.66 -4.85 75.42
N ARG A 2 -14.92 -3.75 76.03
CA ARG A 2 -14.03 -2.72 76.64
C ARG A 2 -13.28 -1.94 75.56
N HIS A 3 -13.65 -0.67 75.32
CA HIS A 3 -13.27 0.61 76.01
C HIS A 3 -11.95 1.13 75.43
N HIS A 4 -11.68 2.35 75.11
CA HIS A 4 -12.03 3.72 75.57
C HIS A 4 -11.54 4.72 74.50
N ARG A 5 -12.26 5.76 74.07
CA ARG A 5 -12.39 7.12 74.69
C ARG A 5 -11.09 7.94 74.75
N GLY A 6 -11.23 9.15 74.26
CA GLY A 6 -10.61 10.38 74.71
C GLY A 6 -10.30 11.30 73.55
N ALA A 7 -11.02 12.25 73.17
CA ALA A 7 -11.50 13.52 73.71
C ALA A 7 -10.42 14.63 73.79
N THR A 8 -10.73 15.68 73.06
CA THR A 8 -10.66 17.14 73.31
C THR A 8 -9.33 17.89 73.31
N HIS A 9 -9.16 18.91 72.50
CA HIS A 9 -9.28 20.30 72.87
C HIS A 9 -8.97 21.29 71.70
N ALA A 10 -9.87 22.19 71.45
CA ALA A 10 -9.58 23.55 70.97
C ALA A 10 -9.46 24.45 72.25
N PRO A 11 -9.02 25.69 72.21
CA PRO A 11 -9.31 26.79 71.29
C PRO A 11 -8.18 27.83 71.18
N GLY A 12 -8.44 28.91 70.44
CA GLY A 12 -7.66 30.12 70.58
C GLY A 12 -7.80 31.07 69.40
N THR A 13 -8.82 31.87 69.45
CA THR A 13 -9.03 33.15 68.70
C THR A 13 -7.96 34.15 69.06
N GLU A 14 -7.39 34.86 68.08
CA GLU A 14 -7.05 36.28 68.24
C GLU A 14 -7.20 37.03 66.92
N GLU A 15 -8.10 37.96 66.98
CA GLU A 15 -8.47 38.99 66.04
C GLU A 15 -7.50 40.17 66.26
N LYS A 16 -6.85 40.70 65.18
CA LYS A 16 -6.28 42.07 65.18
C LYS A 16 -6.48 42.75 63.86
N MET A 17 -7.24 43.69 63.98
CA MET A 17 -7.65 44.92 63.35
C MET A 17 -6.70 45.59 62.35
N ILE A 18 -7.35 46.13 61.32
CA ILE A 18 -6.95 46.96 60.18
C ILE A 18 -6.25 48.26 60.57
N PRO A 19 -5.42 48.85 59.68
CA PRO A 19 -5.86 50.13 59.16
C PRO A 19 -5.81 50.25 57.62
N ARG A 20 -6.83 50.95 57.16
CA ARG A 20 -6.97 51.52 55.82
C ARG A 20 -5.95 52.60 55.56
N THR A 21 -5.25 52.57 54.40
CA THR A 21 -4.85 53.81 53.74
C THR A 21 -4.70 53.56 52.22
N ALA A 22 -5.52 54.35 51.51
CA ALA A 22 -5.28 55.08 50.28
C ALA A 22 -4.74 54.40 49.04
N ALA A 23 -5.63 54.36 48.10
CA ALA A 23 -5.58 54.53 46.65
C ALA A 23 -4.26 54.96 46.00
N LEU A 24 -3.87 54.24 44.93
CA LEU A 24 -3.42 54.85 43.70
C LEU A 24 -3.70 53.93 42.52
N LEU A 25 -4.57 54.42 41.60
CA LEU A 25 -4.80 53.80 40.30
C LEU A 25 -3.51 53.86 39.47
N ALA A 26 -3.01 52.72 39.01
CA ALA A 26 -2.11 52.64 37.88
C ALA A 26 -2.72 51.70 36.86
N LEU A 27 -3.41 52.27 35.86
CA LEU A 27 -3.82 51.57 34.64
C LEU A 27 -2.55 51.29 33.83
N LEU A 28 -2.05 50.06 33.89
CA LEU A 28 -1.08 49.55 32.92
C LEU A 28 -1.85 48.87 31.79
N ALA A 29 -1.93 49.57 30.66
CA ALA A 29 -2.37 49.02 29.39
C ALA A 29 -1.33 47.98 28.94
N LEU A 30 -1.63 46.68 29.14
CA LEU A 30 -0.91 45.58 28.52
C LEU A 30 -1.39 45.46 27.07
N THR A 31 -0.71 46.15 26.16
CA THR A 31 -0.76 45.84 24.74
C THR A 31 -0.04 44.50 24.52
N GLY A 32 -0.78 43.39 24.58
CA GLY A 32 -0.32 42.10 24.17
C GLY A 32 -0.16 42.07 22.64
N CYS A 33 1.05 42.28 22.13
CA CYS A 33 1.40 41.90 20.78
C CYS A 33 1.29 40.35 20.71
N ALA A 34 0.19 39.86 20.15
CA ALA A 34 0.11 38.49 19.68
C ALA A 34 1.12 38.36 18.53
N ALA A 35 2.31 37.84 18.84
CA ALA A 35 3.25 37.40 17.83
C ALA A 35 2.61 36.17 17.14
N THR A 36 1.97 36.42 15.99
CA THR A 36 1.69 35.37 15.03
C THR A 36 3.04 34.91 14.46
N GLY A 37 3.67 33.96 15.14
CA GLY A 37 4.81 33.24 14.56
C GLY A 37 4.41 32.67 13.22
N PRO A 38 5.34 32.57 12.25
CA PRO A 38 5.06 31.92 10.99
C PRO A 38 4.58 30.51 11.28
N VAL A 39 3.34 30.20 10.90
CA VAL A 39 2.83 28.82 10.87
C VAL A 39 3.71 28.11 9.84
N THR A 40 4.72 27.40 10.31
CA THR A 40 5.44 26.46 9.47
C THR A 40 4.40 25.43 8.99
N PRO A 41 4.21 25.29 7.66
CA PRO A 41 3.30 24.29 7.18
C PRO A 41 3.79 22.95 7.70
N GLU A 42 2.95 22.29 8.50
CA GLU A 42 3.20 20.94 8.94
C GLU A 42 3.49 20.11 7.67
N THR A 43 4.72 19.65 7.51
CA THR A 43 5.11 18.79 6.39
C THR A 43 4.39 17.48 6.65
N VAL A 44 3.17 17.34 6.12
CA VAL A 44 2.45 16.07 6.14
C VAL A 44 3.32 15.09 5.37
N THR A 45 4.05 14.26 6.12
CA THR A 45 4.81 13.15 5.55
C THR A 45 3.78 12.20 4.98
N LEU A 46 3.57 12.26 3.67
CA LEU A 46 2.65 11.37 2.98
C LEU A 46 3.15 9.93 3.17
N PRO A 47 2.26 8.98 3.42
CA PRO A 47 2.64 7.58 3.42
C PRO A 47 3.14 7.23 2.03
N GLN A 48 4.44 7.20 1.85
CA GLN A 48 5.08 6.84 0.59
C GLN A 48 5.45 5.38 0.61
N VAL A 49 5.37 4.75 -0.55
CA VAL A 49 5.95 3.42 -0.74
C VAL A 49 7.47 3.55 -0.61
N SER A 50 8.09 2.71 0.21
CA SER A 50 9.55 2.72 0.34
C SER A 50 10.20 2.36 -0.99
N HIS A 51 10.99 3.26 -1.56
CA HIS A 51 11.68 3.05 -2.82
C HIS A 51 12.75 1.96 -2.69
N PHE A 52 12.80 1.07 -3.65
CA PHE A 52 13.85 0.05 -3.72
C PHE A 52 15.20 0.68 -4.04
N SER A 53 15.21 1.70 -4.90
CA SER A 53 16.43 2.41 -5.30
C SER A 53 17.11 3.16 -4.16
N ALA A 54 16.39 3.48 -3.11
CA ALA A 54 16.93 4.12 -1.90
C ALA A 54 17.55 3.12 -0.90
N GLN A 55 17.57 1.83 -1.21
CA GLN A 55 18.04 0.77 -0.32
C GLN A 55 19.29 0.09 -0.87
N ASN A 56 20.04 -0.55 0.02
CA ASN A 56 21.24 -1.29 -0.38
C ASN A 56 20.85 -2.69 -0.90
N PRO A 57 21.52 -3.18 -1.95
CA PRO A 57 21.40 -4.57 -2.37
C PRO A 57 21.74 -5.54 -1.24
N GLY A 58 21.09 -6.71 -1.21
CA GLY A 58 21.34 -7.72 -0.19
C GLY A 58 20.21 -8.73 -0.03
N GLU A 59 20.36 -9.58 0.99
CA GLU A 59 19.38 -10.64 1.25
C GLU A 59 18.20 -10.21 2.11
N ARG A 60 18.23 -9.02 2.70
CA ARG A 60 17.12 -8.50 3.49
C ARG A 60 15.97 -8.10 2.60
N LEU A 61 14.76 -8.30 3.08
CA LEU A 61 13.57 -7.76 2.43
C LEU A 61 13.65 -6.22 2.39
N PRO A 62 13.06 -5.59 1.37
CA PRO A 62 12.98 -4.14 1.31
C PRO A 62 12.28 -3.58 2.56
N THR A 63 12.80 -2.47 3.09
CA THR A 63 12.21 -1.79 4.26
C THR A 63 10.77 -1.41 3.99
N GLY A 64 9.87 -1.71 4.93
CA GLY A 64 8.43 -1.45 4.81
C GLY A 64 7.66 -2.54 4.03
N TRP A 65 8.36 -3.47 3.38
CA TRP A 65 7.75 -4.59 2.66
C TRP A 65 7.72 -5.85 3.50
N GLN A 66 6.65 -6.61 3.34
CA GLN A 66 6.40 -7.85 4.06
C GLN A 66 6.15 -8.99 3.07
N PRO A 67 6.54 -10.24 3.41
CA PRO A 67 6.19 -11.39 2.60
C PRO A 67 4.67 -11.57 2.56
N TRP A 68 4.16 -11.81 1.36
CA TRP A 68 2.76 -12.14 1.14
C TRP A 68 2.66 -13.54 0.56
N THR A 69 2.22 -14.49 1.39
CA THR A 69 2.07 -15.91 1.03
C THR A 69 0.60 -16.21 0.77
N LEU A 70 0.27 -16.67 -0.42
CA LEU A 70 -1.11 -17.01 -0.80
C LEU A 70 -1.63 -18.26 -0.06
N SER A 71 -0.76 -19.23 0.20
CA SER A 71 -1.07 -20.47 0.90
C SER A 71 0.21 -21.11 1.42
N ARG A 72 0.14 -21.74 2.59
CA ARG A 72 1.25 -22.53 3.16
C ARG A 72 1.67 -23.73 2.30
N PHE A 73 0.83 -24.13 1.34
CA PHE A 73 1.09 -25.27 0.45
C PHE A 73 1.77 -24.84 -0.86
N LYS A 74 1.81 -23.54 -1.16
CA LYS A 74 2.49 -23.03 -2.34
C LYS A 74 3.94 -22.71 -2.01
N ARG A 75 4.83 -23.09 -2.93
CA ARG A 75 6.25 -22.70 -2.84
C ARG A 75 6.35 -21.17 -2.98
N PRO A 76 7.09 -20.49 -2.11
CA PRO A 76 7.29 -19.05 -2.26
C PRO A 76 8.23 -18.71 -3.42
N THR A 77 7.94 -17.61 -4.09
CA THR A 77 8.83 -16.97 -5.05
C THR A 77 9.96 -16.28 -4.29
N GLU A 78 11.18 -16.35 -4.82
CA GLU A 78 12.35 -15.69 -4.23
C GLU A 78 12.39 -14.22 -4.64
N TYR A 79 12.44 -13.31 -3.66
CA TYR A 79 12.60 -11.87 -3.85
C TYR A 79 13.90 -11.40 -3.20
N ARG A 80 14.73 -10.63 -3.92
CA ARG A 80 15.96 -10.05 -3.40
C ARG A 80 16.20 -8.64 -3.93
N LEU A 81 16.71 -7.76 -3.09
CA LEU A 81 17.30 -6.50 -3.55
C LEU A 81 18.62 -6.79 -4.25
N VAL A 82 18.75 -6.35 -5.50
CA VAL A 82 19.96 -6.54 -6.31
C VAL A 82 20.39 -5.22 -6.93
N ASP A 83 21.70 -5.05 -7.12
CA ASP A 83 22.19 -4.00 -8.02
C ASP A 83 21.87 -4.39 -9.47
N TYR A 84 21.28 -3.48 -10.17
CA TYR A 84 21.02 -3.60 -11.61
C TYR A 84 21.51 -2.33 -12.30
N GLN A 85 22.72 -2.38 -12.84
CA GLN A 85 23.38 -1.26 -13.54
C GLN A 85 23.46 0.02 -12.68
N GLY A 86 23.88 -0.12 -11.42
CA GLY A 86 24.05 0.99 -10.48
C GLY A 86 22.77 1.45 -9.78
N ARG A 87 21.65 0.74 -9.96
CA ARG A 87 20.38 1.01 -9.30
C ARG A 87 19.89 -0.22 -8.54
N THR A 88 19.48 -0.04 -7.30
CA THR A 88 18.88 -1.13 -6.52
C THR A 88 17.44 -1.37 -6.97
N VAL A 89 17.11 -2.62 -7.27
CA VAL A 89 15.79 -3.09 -7.69
C VAL A 89 15.46 -4.41 -7.01
N VAL A 90 14.19 -4.81 -7.01
CA VAL A 90 13.80 -6.15 -6.56
C VAL A 90 13.87 -7.12 -7.73
N ARG A 91 14.66 -8.18 -7.61
CA ARG A 91 14.62 -9.34 -8.51
C ARG A 91 13.69 -10.40 -7.94
N ALA A 92 12.76 -10.86 -8.75
CA ALA A 92 11.90 -12.02 -8.49
C ALA A 92 12.37 -13.23 -9.29
N ARG A 93 12.40 -14.40 -8.67
CA ARG A 93 12.64 -15.71 -9.30
C ARG A 93 11.55 -16.67 -8.90
N ALA A 94 10.67 -17.00 -9.82
CA ALA A 94 9.63 -18.00 -9.62
C ALA A 94 10.03 -19.30 -10.30
N ARG A 95 9.75 -20.43 -9.64
CA ARG A 95 10.01 -21.81 -10.12
C ARG A 95 8.89 -22.71 -9.65
N GLY A 96 7.79 -22.77 -10.40
CA GLY A 96 6.57 -23.43 -9.95
C GLY A 96 6.13 -22.88 -8.59
N SER A 97 6.11 -21.58 -8.44
CA SER A 97 5.94 -20.89 -7.15
C SER A 97 5.01 -19.68 -7.24
N ALA A 98 4.37 -19.33 -6.14
CA ALA A 98 3.51 -18.16 -6.05
C ALA A 98 3.60 -17.51 -4.68
N SER A 99 4.09 -16.30 -4.63
CA SER A 99 4.03 -15.40 -3.48
C SER A 99 4.32 -13.97 -3.93
N GLY A 100 4.18 -13.01 -3.04
CA GLY A 100 4.46 -11.61 -3.29
C GLY A 100 5.17 -10.93 -2.13
N LEU A 101 5.42 -9.66 -2.31
CA LEU A 101 5.74 -8.72 -1.27
C LEU A 101 4.63 -7.67 -1.21
N VAL A 102 4.25 -7.24 -0.02
CA VAL A 102 3.23 -6.22 0.20
C VAL A 102 3.77 -5.11 1.08
N HIS A 103 3.46 -3.87 0.74
CA HIS A 103 3.74 -2.67 1.51
C HIS A 103 2.42 -2.08 1.99
N PRO A 104 2.10 -2.17 3.31
CA PRO A 104 0.92 -1.52 3.88
C PRO A 104 1.03 0.01 3.77
N LEU A 105 -0.08 0.66 3.47
CA LEU A 105 -0.19 2.11 3.46
C LEU A 105 -1.67 2.50 3.61
N THR A 106 -1.97 3.78 3.74
CA THR A 106 -3.35 4.28 3.67
C THR A 106 -3.35 5.53 2.80
N LEU A 107 -4.05 5.47 1.67
CA LEU A 107 -4.15 6.56 0.69
C LEU A 107 -5.56 6.69 0.17
N GLU A 108 -6.01 7.95 0.03
CA GLU A 108 -7.26 8.26 -0.66
C GLU A 108 -7.00 8.31 -2.17
N PRO A 109 -7.62 7.43 -2.98
CA PRO A 109 -7.36 7.38 -4.41
C PRO A 109 -7.75 8.67 -5.15
N GLU A 110 -8.71 9.44 -4.63
CA GLU A 110 -9.08 10.76 -5.19
C GLU A 110 -7.96 11.78 -5.06
N ARG A 111 -7.13 11.69 -4.01
CA ARG A 111 -5.98 12.59 -3.78
C ARG A 111 -4.72 12.14 -4.50
N TYR A 112 -4.59 10.84 -4.74
CA TYR A 112 -3.43 10.20 -5.36
C TYR A 112 -3.87 9.22 -6.45
N PRO A 113 -4.52 9.70 -7.51
CA PRO A 113 -5.11 8.82 -8.51
C PRO A 113 -4.09 8.17 -9.43
N TYR A 114 -2.88 8.71 -9.51
CA TYR A 114 -1.87 8.16 -10.41
C TYR A 114 -0.90 7.24 -9.70
N LEU A 115 -0.75 6.04 -10.23
CA LEU A 115 0.21 5.03 -9.81
C LEU A 115 1.24 4.84 -10.92
N GLN A 116 2.53 5.02 -10.59
CA GLN A 116 3.65 4.83 -11.49
C GLN A 116 4.57 3.75 -10.94
N TRP A 117 5.05 2.87 -11.80
CA TRP A 117 6.02 1.84 -11.44
C TRP A 117 6.87 1.44 -12.63
N GLN A 118 7.93 0.66 -12.34
CA GLN A 118 8.77 0.08 -13.36
C GLN A 118 8.89 -1.42 -13.15
N TRP A 119 8.89 -2.16 -14.24
CA TRP A 119 9.17 -3.58 -14.25
C TRP A 119 9.94 -4.00 -15.49
N LYS A 120 10.57 -5.17 -15.40
CA LYS A 120 11.27 -5.81 -16.52
C LYS A 120 11.01 -7.31 -16.47
N VAL A 121 10.69 -7.89 -17.61
CA VAL A 121 10.46 -9.33 -17.80
C VAL A 121 11.41 -9.82 -18.88
N GLU A 122 12.10 -10.93 -18.63
CA GLU A 122 12.99 -11.52 -19.65
C GLU A 122 12.24 -12.44 -20.60
N GLN A 123 11.25 -13.18 -20.07
CA GLN A 123 10.50 -14.15 -20.86
C GLN A 123 9.06 -14.26 -20.36
N LEU A 124 8.14 -14.56 -21.28
CA LEU A 124 6.77 -14.89 -20.94
C LEU A 124 6.69 -16.34 -20.40
N ILE A 125 5.64 -16.60 -19.64
CA ILE A 125 5.23 -17.94 -19.25
C ILE A 125 4.42 -18.53 -20.39
N ALA A 126 5.05 -19.38 -21.20
CA ALA A 126 4.53 -19.76 -22.51
C ALA A 126 3.09 -20.31 -22.50
N LYS A 127 2.71 -21.04 -21.45
CA LYS A 127 1.38 -21.64 -21.27
C LYS A 127 0.38 -20.75 -20.52
N ALA A 128 0.81 -19.62 -19.97
CA ALA A 128 -0.05 -18.77 -19.17
C ALA A 128 -1.19 -18.17 -19.99
N ASP A 129 -2.37 -18.18 -19.38
CA ASP A 129 -3.59 -17.58 -19.89
C ASP A 129 -4.45 -17.15 -18.69
N ASN A 130 -4.42 -15.87 -18.37
CA ASN A 130 -5.11 -15.33 -17.19
C ASN A 130 -6.65 -15.38 -17.31
N THR A 131 -7.19 -15.79 -18.45
CA THR A 131 -8.62 -16.08 -18.62
C THR A 131 -9.01 -17.48 -18.19
N GLN A 132 -8.01 -18.36 -17.93
CA GLN A 132 -8.21 -19.76 -17.54
C GLN A 132 -7.63 -20.02 -16.14
N LYS A 133 -8.46 -20.48 -15.21
CA LYS A 133 -8.11 -20.70 -13.79
C LYS A 133 -6.81 -21.49 -13.57
N HIS A 134 -6.59 -22.56 -14.34
CA HIS A 134 -5.45 -23.48 -14.18
C HIS A 134 -4.21 -23.02 -14.93
N LEU A 135 -4.26 -21.90 -15.61
CA LEU A 135 -3.16 -21.26 -16.34
C LEU A 135 -2.96 -19.80 -15.94
N GLU A 136 -3.61 -19.34 -14.85
CA GLU A 136 -3.58 -17.96 -14.37
C GLU A 136 -2.23 -17.64 -13.70
N ASP A 137 -1.16 -17.59 -14.50
CA ASP A 137 0.18 -17.17 -14.07
C ASP A 137 0.57 -15.86 -14.76
N SER A 138 1.41 -15.05 -14.12
CA SER A 138 1.98 -13.87 -14.72
C SER A 138 3.41 -13.62 -14.24
N PRO A 139 4.33 -13.25 -15.15
CA PRO A 139 5.71 -12.99 -14.77
C PRO A 139 5.85 -11.78 -13.85
N VAL A 140 4.94 -10.82 -13.94
CA VAL A 140 4.86 -9.66 -13.05
C VAL A 140 3.42 -9.26 -12.81
N ARG A 141 3.12 -8.94 -11.56
CA ARG A 141 1.86 -8.32 -11.11
C ARG A 141 2.19 -7.15 -10.19
N LEU A 142 1.57 -6.01 -10.44
CA LEU A 142 1.46 -4.95 -9.45
C LEU A 142 0.06 -5.02 -8.83
N VAL A 143 -0.01 -5.10 -7.53
CA VAL A 143 -1.24 -5.38 -6.77
C VAL A 143 -1.62 -4.15 -5.97
N VAL A 144 -2.85 -3.69 -6.08
CA VAL A 144 -3.40 -2.59 -5.28
C VAL A 144 -4.59 -3.13 -4.50
N SER A 145 -4.52 -3.02 -3.18
CA SER A 145 -5.55 -3.48 -2.25
C SER A 145 -6.37 -2.33 -1.72
N PHE A 146 -7.68 -2.47 -1.73
CA PHE A 146 -8.62 -1.44 -1.29
C PHE A 146 -9.37 -1.90 -0.04
N GLY A 147 -9.56 -0.96 0.89
CA GLY A 147 -10.43 -1.11 2.04
C GLY A 147 -11.90 -0.97 1.67
N GLY A 148 -12.78 -1.45 2.53
CA GLY A 148 -14.23 -1.35 2.36
C GLY A 148 -14.97 -2.23 3.34
N ASP A 149 -16.29 -2.18 3.29
CA ASP A 149 -17.18 -2.93 4.16
C ASP A 149 -17.45 -4.33 3.57
N ILE A 150 -16.75 -5.33 4.07
CA ILE A 150 -16.86 -6.72 3.60
C ILE A 150 -18.28 -7.29 3.84
N ASP A 151 -18.98 -6.82 4.87
CA ASP A 151 -20.33 -7.31 5.17
C ASP A 151 -21.37 -6.92 4.12
N ARG A 152 -21.07 -5.88 3.34
CA ARG A 152 -21.89 -5.45 2.20
C ARG A 152 -21.65 -6.22 0.90
N LEU A 153 -20.64 -7.07 0.86
CA LEU A 153 -20.35 -7.86 -0.33
C LEU A 153 -21.46 -8.90 -0.61
N PRO A 154 -21.64 -9.31 -1.87
CA PRO A 154 -22.49 -10.44 -2.21
C PRO A 154 -22.14 -11.68 -1.40
N LEU A 155 -23.14 -12.49 -1.06
CA LEU A 155 -22.96 -13.68 -0.23
C LEU A 155 -21.86 -14.62 -0.76
N ALA A 156 -21.78 -14.80 -2.06
CA ALA A 156 -20.76 -15.66 -2.70
C ALA A 156 -19.34 -15.16 -2.42
N ASP A 157 -19.10 -13.83 -2.50
CA ASP A 157 -17.79 -13.23 -2.21
C ASP A 157 -17.47 -13.33 -0.71
N ARG A 158 -18.43 -13.09 0.17
CA ARG A 158 -18.24 -13.26 1.63
C ARG A 158 -17.86 -14.70 1.97
N MET A 159 -18.59 -15.67 1.44
CA MET A 159 -18.26 -17.10 1.64
C MET A 159 -16.88 -17.45 1.12
N PHE A 160 -16.46 -16.91 -0.02
CA PHE A 160 -15.10 -17.08 -0.54
C PHE A 160 -14.06 -16.47 0.43
N PHE A 161 -14.30 -15.27 0.94
CA PHE A 161 -13.41 -14.58 1.88
C PHE A 161 -13.27 -15.35 3.21
N ASP A 162 -14.39 -15.84 3.74
CA ASP A 162 -14.40 -16.67 4.95
C ASP A 162 -13.63 -17.98 4.77
N ASN A 163 -13.78 -18.63 3.63
CA ASN A 163 -13.02 -19.82 3.30
C ASN A 163 -11.52 -19.54 3.20
N VAL A 164 -11.11 -18.45 2.55
CA VAL A 164 -9.69 -18.06 2.49
C VAL A 164 -9.17 -17.79 3.90
N ARG A 165 -9.90 -17.02 4.71
CA ARG A 165 -9.52 -16.75 6.11
C ARG A 165 -9.38 -18.02 6.93
N LEU A 166 -10.32 -18.96 6.81
CA LEU A 166 -10.29 -20.24 7.52
C LEU A 166 -9.08 -21.09 7.11
N LEU A 167 -8.73 -21.12 5.83
CA LEU A 167 -7.66 -21.97 5.30
C LEU A 167 -6.26 -21.36 5.45
N THR A 168 -6.16 -20.03 5.39
CA THR A 168 -4.87 -19.33 5.35
C THR A 168 -4.59 -18.48 6.59
N GLY A 169 -5.60 -18.18 7.39
CA GLY A 169 -5.54 -17.21 8.48
C GLY A 169 -5.50 -15.75 8.01
N GLN A 170 -5.58 -15.48 6.70
CA GLN A 170 -5.46 -14.14 6.14
C GLN A 170 -6.83 -13.57 5.76
N GLN A 171 -7.05 -12.30 6.13
CA GLN A 171 -8.20 -11.55 5.69
C GLN A 171 -7.90 -10.93 4.32
N LEU A 172 -8.75 -11.23 3.33
CA LEU A 172 -8.67 -10.57 2.03
C LEU A 172 -9.09 -9.09 2.13
N PRO A 173 -8.48 -8.19 1.31
CA PRO A 173 -8.95 -6.82 1.14
C PRO A 173 -10.37 -6.81 0.53
N TYR A 174 -11.11 -5.73 0.76
CA TYR A 174 -12.44 -5.54 0.17
C TYR A 174 -12.45 -5.71 -1.35
N ALA A 175 -11.43 -5.14 -2.02
CA ALA A 175 -11.20 -5.33 -3.44
C ALA A 175 -9.70 -5.33 -3.75
N THR A 176 -9.30 -6.04 -4.79
CA THR A 176 -7.93 -6.09 -5.28
C THR A 176 -7.89 -5.86 -6.78
N LEU A 177 -7.14 -4.85 -7.21
CA LEU A 177 -6.83 -4.58 -8.60
C LEU A 177 -5.39 -5.00 -8.87
N MET A 178 -5.17 -5.80 -9.91
CA MET A 178 -3.84 -6.24 -10.32
C MET A 178 -3.53 -5.74 -11.73
N TYR A 179 -2.40 -5.11 -11.92
CA TYR A 179 -1.85 -4.86 -13.24
C TYR A 179 -0.91 -6.00 -13.60
N ILE A 180 -1.08 -6.56 -14.80
CA ILE A 180 -0.36 -7.76 -15.22
C ILE A 180 0.33 -7.57 -16.57
N TRP A 181 1.37 -8.38 -16.81
CA TRP A 181 1.92 -8.60 -18.15
C TRP A 181 1.32 -9.91 -18.67
N GLU A 182 0.55 -9.80 -19.73
CA GLU A 182 -0.19 -10.91 -20.32
C GLU A 182 0.47 -11.38 -21.64
N ASN A 183 0.19 -12.62 -22.04
CA ASN A 183 0.80 -13.18 -23.24
C ASN A 183 0.20 -12.64 -24.54
N ARG A 184 -1.10 -12.41 -24.60
CA ARG A 184 -1.85 -12.18 -25.83
C ARG A 184 -3.00 -11.19 -25.73
N ALA A 185 -3.61 -11.08 -24.56
CA ALA A 185 -4.75 -10.19 -24.39
C ALA A 185 -4.33 -8.73 -24.66
N PRO A 186 -5.19 -7.95 -25.33
CA PRO A 186 -4.91 -6.53 -25.60
C PRO A 186 -4.69 -5.73 -24.30
N LEU A 187 -3.90 -4.67 -24.41
CA LEU A 187 -3.78 -3.68 -23.33
C LEU A 187 -5.14 -3.20 -22.89
N ASP A 188 -5.26 -2.86 -21.61
CA ASP A 188 -6.48 -2.38 -20.96
C ASP A 188 -7.61 -3.41 -20.83
N THR A 189 -7.40 -4.66 -21.27
CA THR A 189 -8.38 -5.73 -21.01
C THR A 189 -8.55 -5.94 -19.51
N VAL A 190 -9.80 -5.94 -19.05
CA VAL A 190 -10.16 -6.28 -17.66
C VAL A 190 -10.51 -7.77 -17.62
N ILE A 191 -9.74 -8.54 -16.85
CA ILE A 191 -9.92 -9.97 -16.63
C ILE A 191 -10.45 -10.16 -15.21
N ALA A 192 -11.61 -10.82 -15.08
CA ALA A 192 -12.18 -11.14 -13.77
C ALA A 192 -11.55 -12.40 -13.18
N ASN A 193 -11.23 -12.39 -11.90
CA ASN A 193 -10.86 -13.61 -11.20
C ASN A 193 -12.05 -14.59 -11.18
N ARG A 194 -11.75 -15.89 -11.28
CA ARG A 194 -12.77 -16.96 -11.39
C ARG A 194 -13.40 -17.35 -10.05
N HIS A 195 -12.85 -16.89 -8.94
CA HIS A 195 -13.31 -17.27 -7.60
C HIS A 195 -14.16 -16.18 -6.92
N THR A 196 -13.91 -14.92 -7.25
CA THR A 196 -14.55 -13.77 -6.60
C THR A 196 -14.67 -12.61 -7.58
N SER A 197 -15.72 -11.83 -7.44
CA SER A 197 -15.90 -10.58 -8.17
C SER A 197 -14.97 -9.47 -7.67
N ARG A 198 -14.32 -9.67 -6.53
CA ARG A 198 -13.53 -8.67 -5.80
C ARG A 198 -12.05 -8.64 -6.18
N ILE A 199 -11.62 -9.48 -7.10
CA ILE A 199 -10.27 -9.46 -7.68
C ILE A 199 -10.41 -9.28 -9.19
N LYS A 200 -9.77 -8.23 -9.71
CA LYS A 200 -9.73 -7.93 -11.15
C LYS A 200 -8.29 -7.71 -11.60
N MET A 201 -8.00 -8.14 -12.81
CA MET A 201 -6.71 -7.92 -13.46
C MET A 201 -6.89 -6.96 -14.64
N ILE A 202 -5.97 -6.05 -14.83
CA ILE A 202 -5.89 -5.18 -16.02
C ILE A 202 -4.59 -5.47 -16.72
N VAL A 203 -4.66 -5.72 -18.01
CA VAL A 203 -3.47 -5.93 -18.85
C VAL A 203 -2.76 -4.60 -19.04
N ALA A 204 -1.62 -4.42 -18.37
CA ALA A 204 -0.79 -3.22 -18.48
C ALA A 204 0.34 -3.38 -19.49
N GLU A 205 0.78 -4.61 -19.75
CA GLU A 205 1.71 -4.99 -20.83
C GLU A 205 1.26 -6.30 -21.44
N SER A 206 1.56 -6.48 -22.73
CA SER A 206 1.17 -7.68 -23.47
C SER A 206 2.19 -8.08 -24.54
N GLY A 207 2.33 -9.39 -24.75
CA GLY A 207 3.15 -9.96 -25.80
C GLY A 207 4.65 -9.87 -25.56
N ARG A 208 5.44 -10.08 -26.64
CA ARG A 208 6.88 -10.30 -26.56
C ARG A 208 7.73 -9.08 -26.92
N ASP A 209 7.15 -8.05 -27.53
CA ASP A 209 7.90 -6.97 -28.17
C ASP A 209 8.74 -6.14 -27.21
N ARG A 210 8.37 -6.12 -25.93
CA ARG A 210 9.04 -5.33 -24.89
C ARG A 210 9.85 -6.16 -23.89
N LEU A 211 9.98 -7.47 -24.11
CA LEU A 211 10.79 -8.33 -23.27
C LEU A 211 12.25 -7.87 -23.22
N GLY A 212 12.90 -8.13 -22.09
CA GLY A 212 14.29 -7.74 -21.85
C GLY A 212 14.52 -6.25 -21.59
N ARG A 213 13.48 -5.40 -21.71
CA ARG A 213 13.57 -3.95 -21.52
C ARG A 213 12.75 -3.50 -20.31
N TRP A 214 13.24 -2.50 -19.61
CA TRP A 214 12.45 -1.82 -18.57
C TRP A 214 11.24 -1.13 -19.19
N GLN A 215 10.10 -1.36 -18.58
CA GLN A 215 8.85 -0.67 -18.90
C GLN A 215 8.48 0.21 -17.70
N GLU A 216 8.26 1.48 -17.99
CA GLU A 216 7.64 2.40 -17.03
C GLU A 216 6.15 2.50 -17.34
N VAL A 217 5.33 2.22 -16.36
CA VAL A 217 3.89 2.21 -16.49
C VAL A 217 3.30 3.27 -15.57
N THR A 218 2.36 4.05 -16.09
CA THR A 218 1.57 5.01 -15.32
C THR A 218 0.09 4.71 -15.53
N ARG A 219 -0.65 4.55 -14.44
CA ARG A 219 -2.09 4.28 -14.46
C ARG A 219 -2.85 5.28 -13.62
N ASN A 220 -4.08 5.63 -14.02
CA ASN A 220 -5.04 6.27 -13.15
C ASN A 220 -5.81 5.16 -12.39
N VAL A 221 -5.34 4.85 -11.18
CA VAL A 221 -5.87 3.74 -10.37
C VAL A 221 -7.34 3.96 -9.97
N LEU A 222 -7.76 5.22 -9.82
CA LEU A 222 -9.13 5.58 -9.51
C LEU A 222 -10.08 5.25 -10.68
N GLU A 223 -9.73 5.68 -11.89
CA GLU A 223 -10.50 5.37 -13.10
C GLU A 223 -10.49 3.87 -13.41
N ASP A 224 -9.35 3.23 -13.25
CA ASP A 224 -9.21 1.78 -13.45
C ASP A 224 -10.08 0.98 -12.48
N TYR A 225 -10.16 1.41 -11.21
CA TYR A 225 -11.04 0.78 -10.24
C TYR A 225 -12.51 0.93 -10.63
N ARG A 226 -12.95 2.16 -10.95
CA ARG A 226 -14.33 2.43 -11.39
C ARG A 226 -14.71 1.57 -12.59
N ARG A 227 -13.82 1.50 -13.58
CA ARG A 227 -14.02 0.68 -14.78
C ARG A 227 -14.10 -0.81 -14.48
N ALA A 228 -13.25 -1.31 -13.57
CA ALA A 228 -13.16 -2.73 -13.27
C ALA A 228 -14.29 -3.23 -12.36
N PHE A 229 -14.71 -2.42 -11.38
CA PHE A 229 -15.68 -2.82 -10.36
C PHE A 229 -17.05 -2.16 -10.51
N GLY A 230 -17.18 -1.05 -11.23
CA GLY A 230 -18.45 -0.33 -11.41
C GLY A 230 -18.92 0.42 -10.16
N GLU A 231 -18.02 0.71 -9.23
CA GLU A 231 -18.30 1.39 -7.96
C GLU A 231 -17.15 2.35 -7.59
N GLU A 232 -17.37 3.20 -6.58
CA GLU A 232 -16.30 4.04 -6.03
C GLU A 232 -15.38 3.23 -5.11
N PRO A 233 -14.05 3.43 -5.18
CA PRO A 233 -13.12 2.75 -4.30
C PRO A 233 -13.20 3.28 -2.87
N GLY A 234 -12.93 2.42 -1.88
CA GLY A 234 -12.48 2.86 -0.58
C GLY A 234 -10.99 3.22 -0.60
N PRO A 235 -10.40 3.51 0.58
CA PRO A 235 -8.97 3.85 0.67
C PRO A 235 -8.10 2.70 0.14
N ILE A 236 -6.98 3.05 -0.49
CA ILE A 236 -5.92 2.08 -0.80
C ILE A 236 -5.24 1.73 0.52
N ILE A 237 -5.19 0.45 0.87
CA ILE A 237 -4.64 -0.05 2.13
C ILE A 237 -3.32 -0.79 1.98
N ALA A 238 -2.96 -1.17 0.76
CA ALA A 238 -1.66 -1.77 0.46
C ALA A 238 -1.35 -1.69 -1.04
N VAL A 239 -0.05 -1.71 -1.35
CA VAL A 239 0.45 -2.02 -2.69
C VAL A 239 1.36 -3.24 -2.60
N GLY A 240 1.40 -4.07 -3.64
CA GLY A 240 2.20 -5.29 -3.66
C GLY A 240 2.80 -5.58 -5.03
N ILE A 241 3.79 -6.46 -5.03
CA ILE A 241 4.35 -7.08 -6.22
C ILE A 241 4.21 -8.59 -6.11
N MET A 242 3.95 -9.25 -7.23
CA MET A 242 3.82 -10.70 -7.27
C MET A 242 4.33 -11.26 -8.59
N THR A 243 5.01 -12.38 -8.53
CA THR A 243 5.46 -13.20 -9.66
C THR A 243 5.06 -14.63 -9.37
N ASP A 244 4.30 -15.23 -10.26
CA ASP A 244 3.76 -16.58 -10.07
C ASP A 244 3.89 -17.45 -11.32
N THR A 245 4.18 -18.73 -11.10
CA THR A 245 4.34 -19.77 -12.11
C THR A 245 3.83 -21.11 -11.62
N ASP A 246 3.00 -21.12 -10.57
CA ASP A 246 2.62 -22.35 -9.89
C ASP A 246 1.53 -23.16 -10.63
N ASN A 247 0.74 -22.49 -11.44
CA ASN A 247 -0.27 -23.15 -12.26
C ASN A 247 0.32 -23.85 -13.48
N THR A 248 1.32 -23.25 -14.12
CA THR A 248 1.99 -23.80 -15.31
C THR A 248 3.23 -24.62 -14.99
N GLY A 249 3.79 -24.47 -13.79
CA GLY A 249 5.05 -25.10 -13.36
C GLY A 249 6.29 -24.47 -14.01
N ASP A 250 6.18 -23.32 -14.63
CA ASP A 250 7.25 -22.66 -15.38
C ASP A 250 8.28 -21.96 -14.47
N ASN A 251 9.32 -21.42 -15.08
CA ASN A 251 10.37 -20.66 -14.42
C ASN A 251 10.49 -19.29 -15.07
N VAL A 252 10.47 -18.20 -14.27
CA VAL A 252 10.66 -16.85 -14.76
C VAL A 252 11.54 -16.02 -13.86
N HIS A 253 12.22 -15.05 -14.47
CA HIS A 253 12.91 -13.97 -13.80
C HIS A 253 12.26 -12.64 -14.18
N ALA A 254 12.03 -11.82 -13.18
CA ALA A 254 11.48 -10.49 -13.35
C ALA A 254 12.14 -9.50 -12.38
N TRP A 255 12.04 -8.23 -12.69
CA TRP A 255 12.54 -7.15 -11.85
C TRP A 255 11.48 -6.09 -11.66
N TYR A 256 11.44 -5.54 -10.47
CA TYR A 256 10.58 -4.43 -10.10
C TYR A 256 11.42 -3.25 -9.65
N GLY A 257 11.19 -2.09 -10.27
CA GLY A 257 11.71 -0.80 -9.84
C GLY A 257 10.74 -0.11 -8.88
N ASP A 258 11.02 1.16 -8.60
CA ASP A 258 10.24 1.94 -7.65
C ASP A 258 8.77 2.06 -8.04
N ILE A 259 7.93 2.19 -7.02
CA ILE A 259 6.49 2.31 -7.11
C ILE A 259 6.08 3.58 -6.39
N GLU A 260 5.31 4.44 -7.05
CA GLU A 260 4.90 5.73 -6.50
C GLU A 260 3.43 6.04 -6.76
N PHE A 261 2.76 6.59 -5.75
CA PHE A 261 1.45 7.22 -5.92
C PHE A 261 1.62 8.73 -6.04
N ARG A 262 0.94 9.34 -7.01
CA ARG A 262 1.07 10.77 -7.35
C ARG A 262 -0.28 11.46 -7.44
N ARG A 263 -0.30 12.75 -7.09
CA ARG A 263 -1.50 13.61 -7.22
C ARG A 263 -1.79 13.94 -8.68
N ASN A 264 -0.73 14.21 -9.43
CA ASN A 264 -0.81 14.62 -10.83
C ASN A 264 -0.21 13.56 -11.73
N ARG A 265 -0.72 13.48 -12.94
CA ARG A 265 -0.15 12.59 -13.96
C ARG A 265 1.31 12.98 -14.20
N PRO A 266 2.26 12.04 -14.10
CA PRO A 266 3.64 12.30 -14.47
C PRO A 266 3.72 12.76 -15.92
N ALA A 267 4.64 13.68 -16.21
CA ALA A 267 4.98 13.99 -17.60
C ALA A 267 5.45 12.71 -18.30
N ALA A 268 5.06 12.54 -19.56
CA ALA A 268 5.61 11.45 -20.36
C ALA A 268 7.14 11.57 -20.36
N PRO A 269 7.89 10.45 -20.22
CA PRO A 269 9.34 10.52 -20.34
C PRO A 269 9.69 11.17 -21.66
N ALA A 270 10.57 12.18 -21.62
CA ALA A 270 11.09 12.77 -22.83
C ALA A 270 11.66 11.65 -23.70
N LEU A 271 11.19 11.54 -24.93
CA LEU A 271 11.76 10.59 -25.89
C LEU A 271 13.27 10.86 -25.91
N ALA A 272 14.05 9.95 -25.34
CA ALA A 272 15.49 10.01 -25.48
C ALA A 272 15.77 9.99 -26.96
N SER A 273 16.26 11.12 -27.52
CA SER A 273 16.72 11.19 -28.88
C SER A 273 17.77 10.10 -29.04
N GLN A 274 17.42 9.07 -29.77
CA GLN A 274 18.38 8.07 -30.22
C GLN A 274 19.27 8.78 -31.25
N ASN A 275 20.45 9.24 -30.81
CA ASN A 275 21.57 9.56 -31.69
C ASN A 275 22.42 8.31 -31.87
#